data_6e10465f1e64ee47586d0306a1e95b33
#
_entry.id   6e10465f1e64ee47586d0306a1e95b33
#
_cell.length_a   1.000
_cell.length_b   1.000
_cell.length_c   1.000
_cell.angle_alpha   90.00
_cell.angle_beta   90.00
_cell.angle_gamma   90.00
#
_symmetry.space_group_name_H-M   'P 1'
#
loop_
_entity.id
_entity.type
_entity.pdbx_description
1 polymer ?
#
loop_
_entity_poly.entity_id
_entity_poly.type
_entity_poly.pdbx_seq_one_letter_code
_entity_poly.pdbx_strand_id
1 'polypeptide(L)'
;MGFVGGSQQPWLAWMRRALQLASLAEGHTSPNPLVGAVVLDAEGRLVGEGFHARAGEPHAEPVALAQAGDAARGGTIIVTLEPCCHHGRTPPCTEAILAAGVRRVVVALTDPDPRVAGGGLQRLRDAGLEVISGVLAVDAAHQNRAFIHRVQTGRPWGVLKWAMSLDGRTALPNGASQWISGPPARAWVHGLRAQCDAVIVGGGTVRADDPLLTSRGRRSPEPLRVVLSSSLDLPSGAQIWDQQVASSLLAYPLQAESALTAELRAVVQTQGVAMQALNASEPELLLTALAQRGCNRVLWECGPALAAPAIQQGCVQEIAAVIAPTLLGGELARTPLGDLGFTAMDQVQLLRGDNVQRLGDDLLLQARLT
;
A
#
# COMPACT_ATOMS: atom_id res chain seq x y z
N MET A 1 6.74 24.71 21.66
CA MET A 1 5.29 24.49 21.51
C MET A 1 4.63 25.81 21.18
N GLY A 2 4.42 26.10 19.90
CA GLY A 2 3.79 27.34 19.42
C GLY A 2 2.36 27.04 19.00
N PHE A 3 1.40 27.65 19.64
CA PHE A 3 -0.01 27.60 19.27
C PHE A 3 -0.21 28.28 17.91
N VAL A 4 -0.40 27.49 16.85
CA VAL A 4 -0.86 27.95 15.53
C VAL A 4 -2.31 27.48 15.35
N GLY A 5 -3.20 27.87 16.30
CA GLY A 5 -4.56 27.33 16.34
C GLY A 5 -5.64 28.12 15.59
N GLY A 6 -5.39 29.37 15.20
CA GLY A 6 -6.43 30.25 14.68
C GLY A 6 -6.65 30.25 13.16
N SER A 7 -5.61 30.02 12.35
CA SER A 7 -5.68 30.16 10.90
C SER A 7 -6.11 28.91 10.13
N GLN A 8 -6.12 27.74 10.76
CA GLN A 8 -6.42 26.45 10.10
C GLN A 8 -7.88 26.01 10.21
N GLN A 9 -8.63 26.47 11.20
CA GLN A 9 -10.01 26.04 11.47
C GLN A 9 -10.97 26.11 10.27
N PRO A 10 -10.96 27.16 9.44
CA PRO A 10 -11.86 27.25 8.29
C PRO A 10 -11.62 26.16 7.23
N TRP A 11 -10.41 25.60 7.18
CA TRP A 11 -9.98 24.66 6.13
C TRP A 11 -10.15 23.18 6.50
N LEU A 12 -10.40 22.86 7.78
CA LEU A 12 -10.44 21.49 8.27
C LEU A 12 -11.51 20.65 7.57
N ALA A 13 -12.70 21.20 7.38
CA ALA A 13 -13.80 20.49 6.72
C ALA A 13 -13.47 20.18 5.25
N TRP A 14 -12.95 21.19 4.53
CA TRP A 14 -12.59 21.04 3.13
C TRP A 14 -11.38 20.12 2.91
N MET A 15 -10.39 20.18 3.81
CA MET A 15 -9.26 19.25 3.77
C MET A 15 -9.71 17.80 4.04
N ARG A 16 -10.63 17.58 4.99
CA ARG A 16 -11.24 16.24 5.18
C ARG A 16 -11.95 15.77 3.91
N ARG A 17 -12.64 16.67 3.22
CA ARG A 17 -13.28 16.35 1.94
C ARG A 17 -12.24 15.98 0.88
N ALA A 18 -11.15 16.72 0.76
CA ALA A 18 -10.06 16.40 -0.17
C ALA A 18 -9.42 15.02 0.16
N LEU A 19 -9.21 14.69 1.45
CA LEU A 19 -8.72 13.39 1.88
C LEU A 19 -9.71 12.25 1.55
N GLN A 20 -11.02 12.48 1.70
CA GLN A 20 -12.05 11.52 1.27
C GLN A 20 -12.02 11.26 -0.24
N LEU A 21 -11.85 12.31 -1.04
CA LEU A 21 -11.70 12.17 -2.50
C LEU A 21 -10.45 11.37 -2.84
N ALA A 22 -9.31 11.67 -2.22
CA ALA A 22 -8.08 10.92 -2.41
C ALA A 22 -8.23 9.43 -2.12
N SER A 23 -9.01 9.06 -1.09
CA SER A 23 -9.25 7.64 -0.72
C SER A 23 -9.99 6.83 -1.78
N LEU A 24 -10.72 7.48 -2.70
CA LEU A 24 -11.43 6.77 -3.78
C LEU A 24 -10.47 6.08 -4.77
N ALA A 25 -9.21 6.52 -4.80
CA ALA A 25 -8.17 5.95 -5.67
C ALA A 25 -7.27 4.93 -4.95
N GLU A 26 -7.60 4.51 -3.72
CA GLU A 26 -6.76 3.57 -2.96
C GLU A 26 -6.54 2.27 -3.74
N GLY A 27 -5.27 1.87 -3.87
CA GLY A 27 -4.85 0.72 -4.66
C GLY A 27 -4.66 0.98 -6.16
N HIS A 28 -4.90 2.19 -6.68
CA HIS A 28 -4.86 2.46 -8.13
C HIS A 28 -3.77 3.45 -8.57
N THR A 29 -3.21 4.25 -7.65
CA THR A 29 -2.32 5.36 -8.01
C THR A 29 -0.85 5.00 -8.13
N SER A 30 -0.41 3.87 -7.60
CA SER A 30 1.01 3.50 -7.57
C SER A 30 1.66 3.58 -8.97
N PRO A 31 2.85 4.17 -9.07
CA PRO A 31 3.75 4.61 -7.99
C PRO A 31 3.43 6.00 -7.39
N ASN A 32 2.40 6.70 -7.87
CA ASN A 32 2.02 8.03 -7.42
C ASN A 32 1.35 8.02 -6.04
N PRO A 33 1.33 9.15 -5.33
CA PRO A 33 0.57 9.30 -4.09
C PRO A 33 -0.94 9.37 -4.32
N LEU A 34 -1.70 9.19 -3.23
CA LEU A 34 -3.11 9.52 -3.17
C LEU A 34 -3.27 11.04 -3.00
N VAL A 35 -3.91 11.69 -3.97
CA VAL A 35 -4.13 13.14 -3.93
C VAL A 35 -5.59 13.46 -4.22
N GLY A 36 -6.16 14.36 -3.42
CA GLY A 36 -7.47 14.94 -3.62
C GLY A 36 -7.40 16.46 -3.55
N ALA A 37 -8.27 17.13 -4.29
CA ALA A 37 -8.36 18.57 -4.36
C ALA A 37 -9.79 19.05 -4.31
N VAL A 38 -10.00 20.22 -3.68
CA VAL A 38 -11.26 20.94 -3.59
C VAL A 38 -11.03 22.39 -4.00
N VAL A 39 -11.91 22.96 -4.81
CA VAL A 39 -11.86 24.36 -5.24
C VAL A 39 -13.08 25.10 -4.72
N LEU A 40 -12.83 26.23 -4.06
CA LEU A 40 -13.85 27.16 -3.59
C LEU A 40 -13.77 28.45 -4.39
N ASP A 41 -14.91 29.09 -4.65
CA ASP A 41 -14.96 30.43 -5.25
C ASP A 41 -14.49 31.54 -4.26
N ALA A 42 -14.57 32.80 -4.69
CA ALA A 42 -14.17 33.93 -3.87
C ALA A 42 -15.04 34.11 -2.61
N GLU A 43 -16.27 33.62 -2.63
CA GLU A 43 -17.23 33.64 -1.52
C GLU A 43 -17.13 32.40 -0.61
N GLY A 44 -16.25 31.42 -0.94
CA GLY A 44 -16.02 30.20 -0.15
C GLY A 44 -17.00 29.08 -0.45
N ARG A 45 -17.75 29.13 -1.56
CA ARG A 45 -18.66 28.05 -2.01
C ARG A 45 -17.89 27.02 -2.82
N LEU A 46 -18.25 25.75 -2.67
CA LEU A 46 -17.66 24.65 -3.43
C LEU A 46 -18.01 24.77 -4.92
N VAL A 47 -17.00 24.80 -5.79
CA VAL A 47 -17.16 24.90 -7.25
C VAL A 47 -16.43 23.83 -8.03
N GLY A 48 -15.51 23.08 -7.40
CA GLY A 48 -14.82 21.97 -8.06
C GLY A 48 -14.21 20.97 -7.07
N GLU A 49 -14.21 19.71 -7.47
CA GLU A 49 -13.62 18.60 -6.74
C GLU A 49 -12.86 17.70 -7.70
N GLY A 50 -11.78 17.09 -7.25
CA GLY A 50 -11.01 16.16 -8.04
C GLY A 50 -10.10 15.27 -7.19
N PHE A 51 -9.71 14.17 -7.76
CA PHE A 51 -8.69 13.29 -7.19
C PHE A 51 -7.86 12.65 -8.30
N HIS A 52 -6.66 12.23 -7.99
CA HIS A 52 -5.80 11.48 -8.90
C HIS A 52 -6.29 10.03 -8.95
N ALA A 53 -6.99 9.68 -10.01
CA ALA A 53 -7.68 8.38 -10.08
C ALA A 53 -6.73 7.21 -10.35
N ARG A 54 -5.68 7.43 -11.20
CA ARG A 54 -4.75 6.37 -11.62
C ARG A 54 -3.44 6.93 -12.14
N ALA A 55 -2.36 6.17 -11.99
CA ALA A 55 -1.07 6.54 -12.57
C ALA A 55 -1.16 6.76 -14.09
N GLY A 56 -0.65 7.91 -14.55
CA GLY A 56 -0.73 8.34 -15.95
C GLY A 56 -1.96 9.19 -16.30
N GLU A 57 -2.96 9.26 -15.47
CA GLU A 57 -4.12 10.14 -15.60
C GLU A 57 -3.84 11.53 -14.98
N PRO A 58 -4.72 12.53 -15.21
CA PRO A 58 -4.57 13.87 -14.64
C PRO A 58 -4.46 13.85 -13.10
N HIS A 59 -3.71 14.78 -12.54
CA HIS A 59 -3.60 14.99 -11.11
C HIS A 59 -4.91 15.60 -10.56
N ALA A 60 -5.06 15.60 -9.23
CA ALA A 60 -6.27 16.05 -8.56
C ALA A 60 -6.59 17.53 -8.85
N GLU A 61 -5.54 18.38 -8.88
CA GLU A 61 -5.68 19.83 -9.03
C GLU A 61 -6.23 20.19 -10.41
N PRO A 62 -5.67 19.73 -11.55
CA PRO A 62 -6.27 19.97 -12.86
C PRO A 62 -7.71 19.47 -12.98
N VAL A 63 -8.07 18.32 -12.37
CA VAL A 63 -9.42 17.80 -12.39
C VAL A 63 -10.40 18.72 -11.66
N ALA A 64 -10.04 19.16 -10.43
CA ALA A 64 -10.85 20.06 -9.63
C ALA A 64 -11.00 21.45 -10.28
N LEU A 65 -9.90 21.98 -10.84
CA LEU A 65 -9.89 23.28 -11.50
C LEU A 65 -10.69 23.27 -12.81
N ALA A 66 -10.63 22.19 -13.58
CA ALA A 66 -11.44 22.02 -14.79
C ALA A 66 -12.94 22.02 -14.48
N GLN A 67 -13.35 21.39 -13.37
CA GLN A 67 -14.74 21.42 -12.91
C GLN A 67 -15.16 22.83 -12.45
N ALA A 68 -14.28 23.56 -11.76
CA ALA A 68 -14.55 24.89 -11.25
C ALA A 68 -14.64 25.96 -12.36
N GLY A 69 -13.87 25.79 -13.44
CA GLY A 69 -13.81 26.76 -14.54
C GLY A 69 -13.48 28.17 -14.04
N ASP A 70 -14.15 29.18 -14.59
CA ASP A 70 -13.94 30.59 -14.24
C ASP A 70 -14.32 30.93 -12.80
N ALA A 71 -15.16 30.12 -12.13
CA ALA A 71 -15.54 30.32 -10.74
C ALA A 71 -14.36 30.10 -9.76
N ALA A 72 -13.25 29.49 -10.20
CA ALA A 72 -12.03 29.38 -9.40
C ALA A 72 -11.33 30.73 -9.17
N ARG A 73 -11.56 31.72 -10.03
CA ARG A 73 -10.83 33.01 -10.01
C ARG A 73 -11.05 33.76 -8.71
N GLY A 74 -9.95 34.18 -8.06
CA GLY A 74 -9.97 34.85 -6.74
C GLY A 74 -10.33 33.91 -5.58
N GLY A 75 -10.60 32.64 -5.85
CA GLY A 75 -11.01 31.60 -4.90
C GLY A 75 -9.83 30.90 -4.17
N THR A 76 -10.08 29.72 -3.69
CA THR A 76 -9.11 28.93 -2.91
C THR A 76 -9.09 27.49 -3.43
N ILE A 77 -7.91 26.95 -3.67
CA ILE A 77 -7.72 25.50 -3.86
C ILE A 77 -7.17 24.85 -2.59
N ILE A 78 -7.76 23.75 -2.18
CA ILE A 78 -7.37 22.91 -1.05
C ILE A 78 -6.88 21.58 -1.62
N VAL A 79 -5.65 21.14 -1.31
CA VAL A 79 -5.04 19.93 -1.84
C VAL A 79 -4.30 19.15 -0.75
N THR A 80 -4.40 17.82 -0.81
CA THR A 80 -3.85 16.95 0.25
C THR A 80 -2.33 16.80 0.21
N LEU A 81 -1.69 17.14 -0.92
CA LEU A 81 -0.24 17.06 -1.10
C LEU A 81 0.24 18.30 -1.86
N GLU A 82 1.49 18.69 -1.66
CA GLU A 82 2.14 19.79 -2.36
C GLU A 82 1.99 19.65 -3.89
N PRO A 83 1.47 20.69 -4.59
CA PRO A 83 1.38 20.69 -6.05
C PRO A 83 2.74 20.59 -6.72
N CYS A 84 2.87 19.67 -7.68
CA CYS A 84 4.12 19.48 -8.40
C CYS A 84 4.53 20.73 -9.21
N CYS A 85 5.85 21.01 -9.25
CA CYS A 85 6.43 22.16 -9.97
C CYS A 85 7.37 21.75 -11.11
N HIS A 86 7.52 20.47 -11.39
CA HIS A 86 8.36 19.94 -12.47
C HIS A 86 7.53 19.36 -13.60
N HIS A 87 8.03 19.42 -14.81
CA HIS A 87 7.43 18.77 -15.98
C HIS A 87 7.70 17.26 -15.89
N GLY A 88 6.61 16.50 -15.82
CA GLY A 88 6.62 15.04 -15.90
C GLY A 88 5.91 14.58 -17.18
N ARG A 89 5.02 13.59 -17.04
CA ARG A 89 4.12 13.17 -18.13
C ARG A 89 3.01 14.21 -18.40
N THR A 90 2.71 15.04 -17.41
CA THR A 90 1.74 16.13 -17.48
C THR A 90 2.42 17.44 -17.11
N PRO A 91 1.86 18.60 -17.54
CA PRO A 91 2.33 19.91 -17.07
C PRO A 91 2.27 20.03 -15.54
N PRO A 92 3.11 20.86 -14.92
CA PRO A 92 3.12 21.07 -13.48
C PRO A 92 1.77 21.56 -12.94
N CYS A 93 1.29 21.01 -11.83
CA CYS A 93 0.05 21.46 -11.19
C CYS A 93 0.12 22.94 -10.74
N THR A 94 1.31 23.42 -10.38
CA THR A 94 1.52 24.85 -10.07
C THR A 94 1.14 25.75 -11.24
N GLU A 95 1.37 25.36 -12.48
CA GLU A 95 0.97 26.13 -13.67
C GLU A 95 -0.55 26.17 -13.84
N ALA A 96 -1.23 25.05 -13.65
CA ALA A 96 -2.68 24.97 -13.71
C ALA A 96 -3.33 25.85 -12.62
N ILE A 97 -2.77 25.85 -11.40
CA ILE A 97 -3.23 26.68 -10.28
C ILE A 97 -3.06 28.17 -10.60
N LEU A 98 -1.92 28.58 -11.13
CA LEU A 98 -1.65 29.96 -11.52
C LEU A 98 -2.56 30.42 -12.65
N ALA A 99 -2.76 29.59 -13.68
CA ALA A 99 -3.63 29.92 -14.81
C ALA A 99 -5.11 30.04 -14.39
N ALA A 100 -5.57 29.30 -13.40
CA ALA A 100 -6.93 29.40 -12.86
C ALA A 100 -7.18 30.72 -12.09
N GLY A 101 -6.14 31.43 -11.70
CA GLY A 101 -6.25 32.72 -11.03
C GLY A 101 -6.80 32.67 -9.61
N VAL A 102 -6.63 31.53 -8.91
CA VAL A 102 -6.93 31.42 -7.48
C VAL A 102 -6.03 32.34 -6.67
N ARG A 103 -6.50 32.85 -5.55
CA ARG A 103 -5.72 33.73 -4.66
C ARG A 103 -5.02 32.98 -3.54
N ARG A 104 -5.52 31.77 -3.20
CA ARG A 104 -5.05 31.01 -2.03
C ARG A 104 -4.89 29.54 -2.35
N VAL A 105 -3.85 28.92 -1.79
CA VAL A 105 -3.60 27.49 -1.82
C VAL A 105 -3.45 26.97 -0.39
N VAL A 106 -4.24 25.96 -0.04
CA VAL A 106 -4.21 25.28 1.27
C VAL A 106 -3.71 23.87 1.06
N VAL A 107 -2.63 23.49 1.73
CA VAL A 107 -1.94 22.21 1.52
C VAL A 107 -1.86 21.44 2.84
N ALA A 108 -2.15 20.13 2.79
CA ALA A 108 -1.98 19.29 3.97
C ALA A 108 -0.51 18.92 4.21
N LEU A 109 0.16 18.36 3.20
CA LEU A 109 1.49 17.77 3.34
C LEU A 109 2.44 18.31 2.27
N THR A 110 3.65 18.69 2.67
CA THR A 110 4.77 18.94 1.74
C THR A 110 5.21 17.63 1.10
N ASP A 111 5.63 17.64 -0.15
CA ASP A 111 6.08 16.44 -0.84
C ASP A 111 7.27 15.82 -0.08
N PRO A 112 7.23 14.52 0.25
CA PRO A 112 8.32 13.85 0.96
C PRO A 112 9.55 13.60 0.09
N ASP A 113 9.48 13.75 -1.24
CA ASP A 113 10.62 13.62 -2.14
C ASP A 113 11.53 14.86 -2.03
N PRO A 114 12.79 14.71 -1.55
CA PRO A 114 13.70 15.85 -1.39
C PRO A 114 13.97 16.62 -2.68
N ARG A 115 13.72 16.00 -3.84
CA ARG A 115 13.88 16.65 -5.15
C ARG A 115 12.75 17.64 -5.47
N VAL A 116 11.63 17.53 -4.77
CA VAL A 116 10.39 18.29 -5.00
C VAL A 116 10.05 19.17 -3.79
N ALA A 117 10.38 18.68 -2.59
CA ALA A 117 9.99 19.23 -1.29
C ALA A 117 10.11 20.76 -1.20
N GLY A 118 8.98 21.45 -1.03
CA GLY A 118 8.89 22.90 -0.87
C GLY A 118 8.98 23.71 -2.16
N GLY A 119 9.39 23.13 -3.28
CA GLY A 119 9.56 23.84 -4.55
C GLY A 119 8.25 24.32 -5.14
N GLY A 120 7.20 23.52 -5.06
CA GLY A 120 5.85 23.88 -5.50
C GLY A 120 5.24 25.00 -4.65
N LEU A 121 5.34 24.87 -3.32
CA LEU A 121 4.85 25.90 -2.39
C LEU A 121 5.60 27.21 -2.56
N GLN A 122 6.91 27.18 -2.74
CA GLN A 122 7.71 28.39 -2.96
C GLN A 122 7.34 29.07 -4.26
N ARG A 123 7.21 28.35 -5.37
CA ARG A 123 6.78 28.87 -6.66
C ARG A 123 5.43 29.58 -6.59
N LEU A 124 4.47 29.04 -5.83
CA LEU A 124 3.15 29.67 -5.65
C LEU A 124 3.24 30.97 -4.81
N ARG A 125 4.08 30.97 -3.75
CA ARG A 125 4.33 32.19 -2.95
C ARG A 125 4.99 33.29 -3.79
N ASP A 126 6.01 32.93 -4.58
CA ASP A 126 6.73 33.89 -5.44
C ASP A 126 5.82 34.48 -6.52
N ALA A 127 4.79 33.74 -6.92
CA ALA A 127 3.73 34.25 -7.81
C ALA A 127 2.65 35.11 -7.09
N GLY A 128 2.78 35.34 -5.79
CA GLY A 128 1.90 36.23 -5.00
C GLY A 128 0.67 35.54 -4.41
N LEU A 129 0.58 34.21 -4.43
CA LEU A 129 -0.54 33.48 -3.81
C LEU A 129 -0.33 33.36 -2.29
N GLU A 130 -1.43 33.43 -1.55
CA GLU A 130 -1.45 33.07 -0.13
C GLU A 130 -1.33 31.56 0.00
N VAL A 131 -0.28 31.06 0.66
CA VAL A 131 -0.04 29.60 0.84
C VAL A 131 -0.09 29.23 2.31
N ILE A 132 -1.09 28.41 2.67
CA ILE A 132 -1.28 27.83 4.01
C ILE A 132 -0.90 26.34 3.93
N SER A 133 -0.03 25.86 4.80
CA SER A 133 0.41 24.46 4.83
C SER A 133 0.23 23.82 6.20
N GLY A 134 0.21 22.49 6.25
CA GLY A 134 0.12 21.71 7.48
C GLY A 134 -1.31 21.42 7.95
N VAL A 135 -2.34 21.71 7.16
CA VAL A 135 -3.74 21.44 7.52
C VAL A 135 -4.02 19.94 7.43
N LEU A 136 -4.30 19.29 8.57
CA LEU A 136 -4.45 17.83 8.68
C LEU A 136 -3.25 17.04 8.13
N ALA A 137 -2.03 17.55 8.36
CA ALA A 137 -0.81 16.93 7.86
C ALA A 137 -0.63 15.49 8.36
N VAL A 138 -1.02 15.20 9.61
CA VAL A 138 -0.93 13.85 10.19
C VAL A 138 -1.86 12.87 9.46
N ASP A 139 -3.10 13.28 9.16
CA ASP A 139 -4.07 12.46 8.44
C ASP A 139 -3.61 12.21 7.00
N ALA A 140 -3.10 13.25 6.32
CA ALA A 140 -2.56 13.14 4.96
C ALA A 140 -1.32 12.24 4.89
N ALA A 141 -0.42 12.34 5.87
CA ALA A 141 0.76 11.47 5.98
C ALA A 141 0.35 10.02 6.27
N HIS A 142 -0.63 9.79 7.13
CA HIS A 142 -1.16 8.46 7.40
C HIS A 142 -1.79 7.84 6.13
N GLN A 143 -2.57 8.60 5.36
CA GLN A 143 -3.16 8.15 4.11
C GLN A 143 -2.09 7.79 3.07
N ASN A 144 -1.04 8.59 2.96
CA ASN A 144 0.07 8.40 2.01
C ASN A 144 1.28 7.64 2.60
N ARG A 145 1.14 6.97 3.76
CA ARG A 145 2.26 6.32 4.44
C ARG A 145 3.07 5.36 3.57
N ALA A 146 2.40 4.63 2.68
CA ALA A 146 3.04 3.68 1.79
C ALA A 146 3.90 4.39 0.73
N PHE A 147 3.40 5.46 0.12
CA PHE A 147 4.15 6.29 -0.79
C PHE A 147 5.36 6.95 -0.10
N ILE A 148 5.13 7.57 1.07
CA ILE A 148 6.17 8.23 1.87
C ILE A 148 7.28 7.24 2.22
N HIS A 149 6.91 6.05 2.72
CA HIS A 149 7.86 5.01 3.08
C HIS A 149 8.72 4.60 1.88
N ARG A 150 8.10 4.35 0.70
CA ARG A 150 8.86 3.99 -0.50
C ARG A 150 9.82 5.09 -0.94
N VAL A 151 9.40 6.36 -0.89
CA VAL A 151 10.26 7.50 -1.25
C VAL A 151 11.45 7.61 -0.31
N GLN A 152 11.25 7.42 0.99
CA GLN A 152 12.28 7.56 2.01
C GLN A 152 13.23 6.37 2.09
N THR A 153 12.73 5.14 1.86
CA THR A 153 13.51 3.91 2.10
C THR A 153 13.90 3.17 0.82
N GLY A 154 13.27 3.50 -0.32
CA GLY A 154 13.42 2.72 -1.56
C GLY A 154 12.68 1.38 -1.55
N ARG A 155 11.82 1.11 -0.55
CA ARG A 155 11.08 -0.15 -0.37
C ARG A 155 9.58 0.11 -0.18
N PRO A 156 8.67 -0.76 -0.70
CA PRO A 156 7.24 -0.67 -0.43
C PRO A 156 6.92 -0.85 1.06
N TRP A 157 5.82 -0.28 1.50
CA TRP A 157 5.21 -0.55 2.80
C TRP A 157 4.69 -1.99 2.86
N GLY A 158 5.22 -2.81 3.74
CA GLY A 158 4.82 -4.20 3.94
C GLY A 158 3.73 -4.35 5.00
N VAL A 159 2.64 -5.00 4.62
CA VAL A 159 1.59 -5.47 5.54
C VAL A 159 1.70 -6.97 5.66
N LEU A 160 1.89 -7.51 6.86
CA LEU A 160 1.88 -8.95 7.10
C LEU A 160 0.52 -9.37 7.66
N LYS A 161 -0.16 -10.26 6.94
CA LYS A 161 -1.48 -10.76 7.33
C LYS A 161 -1.42 -12.26 7.63
N TRP A 162 -2.04 -12.64 8.75
CA TRP A 162 -2.36 -14.04 9.03
C TRP A 162 -3.76 -14.21 9.58
N ALA A 163 -4.27 -15.46 9.56
CA ALA A 163 -5.42 -15.87 10.32
C ALA A 163 -5.00 -16.99 11.27
N MET A 164 -5.42 -16.92 12.52
CA MET A 164 -5.09 -17.91 13.54
C MET A 164 -6.30 -18.20 14.44
N SER A 165 -6.26 -19.37 15.09
CA SER A 165 -7.17 -19.71 16.19
C SER A 165 -6.87 -18.86 17.43
N LEU A 166 -7.76 -18.87 18.42
CA LEU A 166 -7.58 -18.17 19.70
C LEU A 166 -6.32 -18.63 20.45
N ASP A 167 -5.94 -19.90 20.29
CA ASP A 167 -4.71 -20.49 20.85
C ASP A 167 -3.48 -20.32 19.93
N GLY A 168 -3.55 -19.43 18.92
CA GLY A 168 -2.40 -18.97 18.14
C GLY A 168 -1.93 -19.96 17.05
N ARG A 169 -2.81 -20.81 16.49
CA ARG A 169 -2.47 -21.79 15.46
C ARG A 169 -3.00 -21.39 14.09
N THR A 170 -2.18 -21.59 13.04
CA THR A 170 -2.54 -21.28 11.65
C THR A 170 -2.82 -22.53 10.80
N ALA A 171 -2.61 -23.72 11.33
CA ALA A 171 -2.95 -25.01 10.74
C ALA A 171 -2.94 -26.09 11.81
N LEU A 172 -3.62 -27.21 11.54
CA LEU A 172 -3.48 -28.45 12.31
C LEU A 172 -2.08 -29.08 12.11
N PRO A 173 -1.65 -30.03 12.98
CA PRO A 173 -0.36 -30.72 12.81
C PRO A 173 -0.19 -31.43 11.47
N ASN A 174 -1.28 -31.90 10.85
CA ASN A 174 -1.29 -32.50 9.50
C ASN A 174 -1.25 -31.48 8.36
N GLY A 175 -1.21 -30.16 8.66
CA GLY A 175 -1.14 -29.08 7.69
C GLY A 175 -2.50 -28.55 7.21
N ALA A 176 -3.63 -29.15 7.60
CA ALA A 176 -4.96 -28.64 7.23
C ALA A 176 -5.20 -27.25 7.87
N SER A 177 -5.53 -26.25 7.03
CA SER A 177 -5.65 -24.83 7.41
C SER A 177 -6.98 -24.18 6.98
N GLN A 178 -7.78 -24.86 6.17
CA GLN A 178 -9.01 -24.31 5.59
C GLN A 178 -10.25 -24.86 6.32
N TRP A 179 -11.13 -24.02 6.90
CA TRP A 179 -11.02 -22.55 7.01
C TRP A 179 -10.90 -22.19 8.49
N ILE A 180 -9.87 -21.43 8.87
CA ILE A 180 -9.72 -20.95 10.25
C ILE A 180 -10.69 -19.78 10.49
N SER A 181 -10.73 -18.82 9.57
CA SER A 181 -11.55 -17.62 9.70
C SER A 181 -12.84 -17.69 8.87
N GLY A 182 -13.87 -16.97 9.33
CA GLY A 182 -15.19 -16.93 8.72
C GLY A 182 -15.26 -16.14 7.40
N PRO A 183 -16.41 -16.20 6.70
CA PRO A 183 -16.60 -15.50 5.43
C PRO A 183 -16.41 -13.98 5.49
N PRO A 184 -16.85 -13.25 6.55
CA PRO A 184 -16.63 -11.80 6.66
C PRO A 184 -15.15 -11.43 6.71
N ALA A 185 -14.33 -12.19 7.46
CA ALA A 185 -12.89 -11.95 7.52
C ALA A 185 -12.21 -12.23 6.17
N ARG A 186 -12.59 -13.29 5.46
CA ARG A 186 -12.09 -13.56 4.10
C ARG A 186 -12.48 -12.47 3.11
N ALA A 187 -13.70 -11.92 3.21
CA ALA A 187 -14.13 -10.79 2.38
C ALA A 187 -13.32 -9.51 2.67
N TRP A 188 -12.95 -9.28 3.95
CA TRP A 188 -12.05 -8.20 4.33
C TRP A 188 -10.66 -8.38 3.73
N VAL A 189 -10.10 -9.60 3.75
CA VAL A 189 -8.79 -9.90 3.12
C VAL A 189 -8.81 -9.61 1.62
N HIS A 190 -9.90 -9.90 0.91
CA HIS A 190 -10.01 -9.51 -0.51
C HIS A 190 -9.99 -7.99 -0.70
N GLY A 191 -10.58 -7.22 0.22
CA GLY A 191 -10.44 -5.77 0.26
C GLY A 191 -9.00 -5.31 0.51
N LEU A 192 -8.29 -5.95 1.46
CA LEU A 192 -6.89 -5.64 1.74
C LEU A 192 -5.98 -5.93 0.52
N ARG A 193 -6.21 -7.04 -0.18
CA ARG A 193 -5.48 -7.32 -1.44
C ARG A 193 -5.72 -6.23 -2.49
N ALA A 194 -6.94 -5.73 -2.61
CA ALA A 194 -7.27 -4.66 -3.55
C ALA A 194 -6.52 -3.34 -3.27
N GLN A 195 -6.13 -3.11 -2.03
CA GLN A 195 -5.37 -1.93 -1.59
C GLN A 195 -3.85 -2.09 -1.76
N CYS A 196 -3.36 -3.27 -2.16
CA CYS A 196 -1.95 -3.58 -2.29
C CYS A 196 -1.56 -3.75 -3.76
N ASP A 197 -0.33 -3.35 -4.12
CA ASP A 197 0.20 -3.48 -5.48
C ASP A 197 0.66 -4.90 -5.76
N ALA A 198 1.10 -5.61 -4.72
CA ALA A 198 1.50 -7.00 -4.82
C ALA A 198 1.08 -7.80 -3.59
N VAL A 199 0.80 -9.10 -3.80
CA VAL A 199 0.56 -10.10 -2.75
C VAL A 199 1.66 -11.15 -2.83
N ILE A 200 2.40 -11.34 -1.72
CA ILE A 200 3.62 -12.14 -1.68
C ILE A 200 3.38 -13.41 -0.86
N VAL A 201 3.74 -14.54 -1.43
CA VAL A 201 3.75 -15.85 -0.75
C VAL A 201 5.09 -16.56 -0.89
N GLY A 202 5.37 -17.50 -0.01
CA GLY A 202 6.48 -18.43 -0.15
C GLY A 202 6.12 -19.68 -0.93
N GLY A 203 7.11 -20.41 -1.46
CA GLY A 203 6.89 -21.68 -2.16
C GLY A 203 6.13 -22.72 -1.32
N GLY A 204 6.33 -22.73 -0.01
CA GLY A 204 5.57 -23.59 0.90
C GLY A 204 4.06 -23.36 0.88
N THR A 205 3.63 -22.11 0.79
CA THR A 205 2.21 -21.73 0.67
C THR A 205 1.64 -22.16 -0.69
N VAL A 206 2.41 -22.03 -1.77
CA VAL A 206 1.98 -22.49 -3.10
C VAL A 206 1.74 -23.99 -3.11
N ARG A 207 2.65 -24.78 -2.50
CA ARG A 207 2.50 -26.25 -2.41
C ARG A 207 1.35 -26.70 -1.52
N ALA A 208 1.12 -25.98 -0.41
CA ALA A 208 0.13 -26.40 0.59
C ALA A 208 -1.30 -26.00 0.22
N ASP A 209 -1.48 -24.81 -0.31
CA ASP A 209 -2.79 -24.15 -0.41
C ASP A 209 -3.24 -23.89 -1.85
N ASP A 210 -2.34 -24.00 -2.86
CA ASP A 210 -2.58 -23.64 -4.26
C ASP A 210 -3.39 -22.33 -4.40
N PRO A 211 -2.90 -21.20 -3.86
CA PRO A 211 -3.70 -20.02 -3.65
C PRO A 211 -3.87 -19.20 -4.93
N LEU A 212 -5.08 -18.65 -5.13
CA LEU A 212 -5.37 -17.76 -6.25
C LEU A 212 -4.86 -16.32 -6.04
N LEU A 213 -4.80 -15.83 -4.79
CA LEU A 213 -4.31 -14.52 -4.34
C LEU A 213 -4.93 -13.27 -4.99
N THR A 214 -6.11 -13.38 -5.55
CA THR A 214 -6.81 -12.24 -6.17
C THR A 214 -7.60 -11.43 -5.14
N SER A 215 -7.95 -10.19 -5.50
CA SER A 215 -8.90 -9.36 -4.78
C SER A 215 -10.37 -9.75 -5.01
N ARG A 216 -10.61 -10.77 -5.84
CA ARG A 216 -11.94 -11.23 -6.27
C ARG A 216 -12.72 -10.13 -7.00
N GLY A 217 -12.06 -9.41 -7.91
CA GLY A 217 -12.66 -8.37 -8.73
C GLY A 217 -12.90 -7.04 -8.02
N ARG A 218 -12.38 -6.86 -6.79
CA ARG A 218 -12.48 -5.58 -6.06
C ARG A 218 -11.54 -4.52 -6.59
N ARG A 219 -10.54 -4.93 -7.39
CA ARG A 219 -9.59 -4.07 -8.09
C ARG A 219 -9.36 -4.58 -9.51
N SER A 220 -9.16 -3.66 -10.46
CA SER A 220 -8.75 -3.98 -11.83
C SER A 220 -7.67 -2.98 -12.28
N PRO A 221 -6.49 -3.46 -12.75
CA PRO A 221 -6.07 -4.87 -12.76
C PRO A 221 -5.90 -5.42 -11.34
N GLU A 222 -5.98 -6.74 -11.20
CA GLU A 222 -5.69 -7.43 -9.94
C GLU A 222 -4.25 -7.14 -9.45
N PRO A 223 -3.95 -7.23 -8.13
CA PRO A 223 -2.60 -7.06 -7.63
C PRO A 223 -1.63 -8.10 -8.23
N LEU A 224 -0.37 -7.73 -8.36
CA LEU A 224 0.70 -8.64 -8.78
C LEU A 224 0.82 -9.78 -7.76
N ARG A 225 0.73 -11.04 -8.22
CA ARG A 225 0.96 -12.21 -7.37
C ARG A 225 2.44 -12.57 -7.39
N VAL A 226 3.07 -12.61 -6.23
CA VAL A 226 4.52 -12.82 -6.13
C VAL A 226 4.82 -14.09 -5.36
N VAL A 227 5.57 -14.99 -5.97
CA VAL A 227 6.12 -16.18 -5.29
C VAL A 227 7.60 -15.95 -5.02
N LEU A 228 8.02 -15.94 -3.76
CA LEU A 228 9.42 -15.98 -3.37
C LEU A 228 9.79 -17.43 -3.01
N SER A 229 10.65 -18.05 -3.82
CA SER A 229 11.06 -19.44 -3.64
C SER A 229 12.57 -19.59 -3.62
N SER A 230 13.11 -20.16 -2.55
CA SER A 230 14.54 -20.43 -2.43
C SER A 230 15.01 -21.67 -3.20
N SER A 231 14.10 -22.64 -3.42
CA SER A 231 14.44 -23.94 -4.01
C SER A 231 13.88 -24.16 -5.40
N LEU A 232 12.89 -23.33 -5.85
CA LEU A 232 12.12 -23.54 -7.07
C LEU A 232 11.38 -24.88 -7.16
N ASP A 233 11.26 -25.60 -6.03
CA ASP A 233 10.40 -26.76 -5.88
C ASP A 233 8.94 -26.29 -5.80
N LEU A 234 8.30 -26.11 -6.96
CA LEU A 234 6.96 -25.56 -7.12
C LEU A 234 6.15 -26.40 -8.10
N PRO A 235 4.85 -26.66 -7.81
CA PRO A 235 4.01 -27.39 -8.72
C PRO A 235 3.77 -26.62 -10.02
N SER A 236 4.02 -27.25 -11.16
CA SER A 236 3.81 -26.64 -12.47
C SER A 236 2.32 -26.37 -12.77
N GLY A 237 1.41 -27.16 -12.17
CA GLY A 237 -0.05 -26.97 -12.31
C GLY A 237 -0.68 -25.97 -11.35
N ALA A 238 0.08 -25.21 -10.58
CA ALA A 238 -0.49 -24.27 -9.60
C ALA A 238 -1.27 -23.14 -10.27
N GLN A 239 -2.44 -22.79 -9.69
CA GLN A 239 -3.33 -21.73 -10.19
C GLN A 239 -2.65 -20.35 -10.28
N ILE A 240 -1.61 -20.13 -9.49
CA ILE A 240 -0.88 -18.86 -9.46
C ILE A 240 -0.17 -18.56 -10.79
N TRP A 241 0.06 -19.55 -11.66
CA TRP A 241 0.71 -19.36 -12.96
C TRP A 241 -0.25 -18.87 -14.06
N ASP A 242 -1.57 -18.95 -13.87
CA ASP A 242 -2.56 -18.48 -14.84
C ASP A 242 -2.57 -16.95 -14.94
N GLN A 243 -1.95 -16.42 -16.02
CA GLN A 243 -1.85 -14.97 -16.28
C GLN A 243 -3.18 -14.35 -16.77
N GLN A 244 -4.17 -15.14 -17.17
CA GLN A 244 -5.51 -14.63 -17.51
C GLN A 244 -6.27 -14.18 -16.26
N VAL A 245 -5.96 -14.79 -15.14
CA VAL A 245 -6.55 -14.42 -13.83
C VAL A 245 -5.89 -13.15 -13.26
N ALA A 246 -4.57 -13.13 -13.20
CA ALA A 246 -3.79 -11.99 -12.73
C ALA A 246 -2.31 -12.18 -13.08
N SER A 247 -1.57 -11.08 -13.16
CA SER A 247 -0.12 -11.13 -13.39
C SER A 247 0.60 -11.80 -12.24
N SER A 248 1.63 -12.58 -12.55
CA SER A 248 2.47 -13.26 -11.56
C SER A 248 3.95 -13.01 -11.77
N LEU A 249 4.70 -13.02 -10.67
CA LEU A 249 6.15 -12.88 -10.62
C LEU A 249 6.73 -14.04 -9.80
N LEU A 250 7.66 -14.80 -10.39
CA LEU A 250 8.48 -15.77 -9.69
C LEU A 250 9.83 -15.15 -9.34
N ALA A 251 10.07 -14.92 -8.05
CA ALA A 251 11.32 -14.41 -7.51
C ALA A 251 12.12 -15.56 -6.86
N TYR A 252 13.41 -15.63 -7.14
CA TYR A 252 14.28 -16.73 -6.69
C TYR A 252 15.74 -16.29 -6.60
N PRO A 253 16.56 -16.92 -5.78
CA PRO A 253 17.99 -16.66 -5.75
C PRO A 253 18.67 -17.19 -7.02
N LEU A 254 19.55 -16.41 -7.63
CA LEU A 254 20.20 -16.71 -8.91
C LEU A 254 20.81 -18.13 -8.93
N GLN A 255 21.44 -18.54 -7.82
CA GLN A 255 22.05 -19.88 -7.70
C GLN A 255 21.04 -21.04 -7.76
N ALA A 256 19.74 -20.78 -7.53
CA ALA A 256 18.69 -21.79 -7.63
C ALA A 256 18.17 -22.00 -9.05
N GLU A 257 18.58 -21.21 -10.03
CA GLU A 257 18.05 -21.26 -11.40
C GLU A 257 18.19 -22.62 -12.07
N SER A 258 19.27 -23.33 -11.75
CA SER A 258 19.52 -24.70 -12.22
C SER A 258 18.55 -25.75 -11.66
N ALA A 259 17.87 -25.44 -10.55
CA ALA A 259 16.84 -26.30 -9.95
C ALA A 259 15.45 -26.13 -10.60
N LEU A 260 15.29 -25.16 -11.52
CA LEU A 260 14.03 -24.97 -12.23
C LEU A 260 13.77 -26.16 -13.16
N THR A 261 12.74 -26.95 -12.83
CA THR A 261 12.38 -28.13 -13.63
C THR A 261 11.95 -27.76 -15.04
N ALA A 262 12.06 -28.69 -15.98
CA ALA A 262 11.66 -28.46 -17.37
C ALA A 262 10.15 -28.13 -17.48
N GLU A 263 9.33 -28.81 -16.69
CA GLU A 263 7.87 -28.61 -16.63
C GLU A 263 7.52 -27.20 -16.11
N LEU A 264 8.11 -26.78 -15.00
CA LEU A 264 7.85 -25.45 -14.44
C LEU A 264 8.37 -24.35 -15.38
N ARG A 265 9.55 -24.55 -15.99
CA ARG A 265 10.10 -23.62 -16.99
C ARG A 265 9.16 -23.47 -18.19
N ALA A 266 8.62 -24.59 -18.69
CA ALA A 266 7.68 -24.57 -19.81
C ALA A 266 6.40 -23.80 -19.45
N VAL A 267 5.82 -24.03 -18.28
CA VAL A 267 4.61 -23.33 -17.83
C VAL A 267 4.88 -21.83 -17.64
N VAL A 268 5.94 -21.45 -16.95
CA VAL A 268 6.31 -20.04 -16.71
C VAL A 268 6.49 -19.30 -18.06
N GLN A 269 7.16 -19.93 -19.02
CA GLN A 269 7.37 -19.35 -20.37
C GLN A 269 6.06 -19.25 -21.16
N THR A 270 5.28 -20.33 -21.21
CA THR A 270 4.02 -20.38 -21.99
C THR A 270 2.98 -19.42 -21.46
N GLN A 271 2.87 -19.31 -20.13
CA GLN A 271 1.96 -18.37 -19.46
C GLN A 271 2.49 -16.92 -19.46
N GLY A 272 3.76 -16.69 -19.77
CA GLY A 272 4.36 -15.35 -19.71
C GLY A 272 4.55 -14.83 -18.29
N VAL A 273 4.78 -15.72 -17.32
CA VAL A 273 5.07 -15.35 -15.93
C VAL A 273 6.41 -14.61 -15.88
N ALA A 274 6.43 -13.44 -15.27
CA ALA A 274 7.68 -12.70 -15.06
C ALA A 274 8.60 -13.46 -14.09
N MET A 275 9.90 -13.46 -14.38
CA MET A 275 10.92 -14.05 -13.50
C MET A 275 11.85 -12.95 -12.99
N GLN A 276 12.26 -13.06 -11.72
CA GLN A 276 13.16 -12.14 -11.07
C GLN A 276 14.23 -12.91 -10.30
N ALA A 277 15.41 -13.02 -10.88
CA ALA A 277 16.58 -13.49 -10.18
C ALA A 277 17.04 -12.44 -9.15
N LEU A 278 17.35 -12.88 -7.95
CA LEU A 278 17.86 -12.09 -6.83
C LEU A 278 19.22 -12.64 -6.42
N ASN A 279 20.07 -11.82 -5.78
CA ASN A 279 21.36 -12.31 -5.28
C ASN A 279 21.19 -13.32 -4.15
N ALA A 280 20.10 -13.23 -3.38
CA ALA A 280 19.70 -14.17 -2.35
C ALA A 280 18.16 -14.23 -2.24
N SER A 281 17.63 -15.30 -1.60
CA SER A 281 16.17 -15.41 -1.33
C SER A 281 15.79 -14.60 -0.10
N GLU A 282 15.97 -13.28 -0.17
CA GLU A 282 15.76 -12.37 0.95
C GLU A 282 14.59 -11.43 0.70
N PRO A 283 13.71 -11.23 1.71
CA PRO A 283 12.58 -10.27 1.64
C PRO A 283 13.00 -8.87 1.21
N GLU A 284 14.11 -8.35 1.72
CA GLU A 284 14.59 -7.00 1.41
C GLU A 284 14.94 -6.81 -0.07
N LEU A 285 15.61 -7.78 -0.68
CA LEU A 285 15.96 -7.74 -2.11
C LEU A 285 14.70 -7.81 -2.99
N LEU A 286 13.73 -8.61 -2.59
CA LEU A 286 12.44 -8.66 -3.27
C LEU A 286 11.71 -7.32 -3.19
N LEU A 287 11.64 -6.69 -2.01
CA LEU A 287 10.97 -5.39 -1.86
C LEU A 287 11.65 -4.30 -2.68
N THR A 288 12.97 -4.30 -2.75
CA THR A 288 13.73 -3.37 -3.61
C THR A 288 13.36 -3.55 -5.08
N ALA A 289 13.26 -4.79 -5.57
CA ALA A 289 12.83 -5.08 -6.94
C ALA A 289 11.36 -4.67 -7.19
N LEU A 290 10.47 -4.83 -6.19
CA LEU A 290 9.07 -4.39 -6.31
C LEU A 290 8.93 -2.86 -6.28
N ALA A 291 9.78 -2.14 -5.50
CA ALA A 291 9.83 -0.68 -5.54
C ALA A 291 10.21 -0.15 -6.94
N GLN A 292 11.18 -0.79 -7.61
CA GLN A 292 11.58 -0.45 -8.98
C GLN A 292 10.45 -0.68 -9.99
N ARG A 293 9.53 -1.62 -9.71
CA ARG A 293 8.30 -1.84 -10.47
C ARG A 293 7.17 -0.84 -10.12
N GLY A 294 7.41 0.07 -9.18
CA GLY A 294 6.47 1.11 -8.77
C GLY A 294 5.50 0.70 -7.65
N CYS A 295 5.71 -0.42 -6.99
CA CYS A 295 4.87 -0.82 -5.86
C CYS A 295 5.08 0.11 -4.66
N ASN A 296 4.00 0.66 -4.11
CA ASN A 296 3.98 1.44 -2.87
C ASN A 296 3.64 0.57 -1.65
N ARG A 297 2.72 -0.38 -1.81
CA ARG A 297 2.22 -1.22 -0.72
C ARG A 297 2.18 -2.68 -1.14
N VAL A 298 2.70 -3.57 -0.29
CA VAL A 298 2.68 -5.03 -0.53
C VAL A 298 2.05 -5.77 0.64
N LEU A 299 1.44 -6.92 0.33
CA LEU A 299 0.82 -7.80 1.31
C LEU A 299 1.60 -9.11 1.41
N TRP A 300 2.11 -9.43 2.58
CA TRP A 300 2.68 -10.72 2.90
C TRP A 300 1.56 -11.66 3.39
N GLU A 301 1.22 -12.65 2.59
CA GLU A 301 0.32 -13.75 2.97
C GLU A 301 1.11 -15.07 2.98
N CYS A 302 2.10 -15.17 3.85
CA CYS A 302 3.08 -16.24 3.85
C CYS A 302 3.11 -17.01 5.17
N GLY A 303 3.68 -18.19 5.12
CA GLY A 303 3.91 -19.02 6.32
C GLY A 303 5.06 -18.51 7.19
N PRO A 304 5.24 -19.13 8.39
CA PRO A 304 6.17 -18.67 9.41
C PRO A 304 7.62 -18.57 8.93
N ALA A 305 8.05 -19.45 8.04
CA ALA A 305 9.43 -19.48 7.52
C ALA A 305 9.80 -18.24 6.68
N LEU A 306 8.82 -17.56 6.06
CA LEU A 306 9.06 -16.33 5.32
C LEU A 306 8.65 -15.09 6.13
N ALA A 307 7.67 -15.22 7.02
CA ALA A 307 7.20 -14.11 7.85
C ALA A 307 8.27 -13.63 8.84
N ALA A 308 9.01 -14.55 9.48
CA ALA A 308 10.06 -14.19 10.43
C ALA A 308 11.20 -13.37 9.77
N PRO A 309 11.86 -13.81 8.68
CA PRO A 309 12.88 -13.00 8.02
C PRO A 309 12.32 -11.70 7.43
N ALA A 310 11.05 -11.65 7.00
CA ALA A 310 10.45 -10.40 6.54
C ALA A 310 10.35 -9.36 7.67
N ILE A 311 10.03 -9.77 8.90
CA ILE A 311 10.05 -8.90 10.07
C ILE A 311 11.49 -8.50 10.44
N GLN A 312 12.40 -9.47 10.55
CA GLN A 312 13.79 -9.23 10.94
C GLN A 312 14.53 -8.26 10.01
N GLN A 313 14.21 -8.28 8.71
CA GLN A 313 14.80 -7.39 7.70
C GLN A 313 14.05 -6.06 7.54
N GLY A 314 13.08 -5.74 8.43
CA GLY A 314 12.32 -4.50 8.36
C GLY A 314 11.42 -4.39 7.13
N CYS A 315 10.99 -5.52 6.57
CA CYS A 315 10.10 -5.60 5.39
C CYS A 315 8.61 -5.60 5.74
N VAL A 316 8.28 -5.47 7.03
CA VAL A 316 6.93 -5.41 7.57
C VAL A 316 6.80 -4.17 8.44
N GLN A 317 5.84 -3.31 8.14
CA GLN A 317 5.53 -2.11 8.90
C GLN A 317 4.19 -2.23 9.63
N GLU A 318 3.28 -3.09 9.11
CA GLU A 318 1.93 -3.25 9.64
C GLU A 318 1.58 -4.75 9.72
N ILE A 319 0.91 -5.13 10.80
CA ILE A 319 0.36 -6.46 11.00
C ILE A 319 -1.16 -6.39 10.94
N ALA A 320 -1.77 -7.37 10.28
CA ALA A 320 -3.20 -7.60 10.23
C ALA A 320 -3.49 -9.05 10.69
N ALA A 321 -3.72 -9.22 11.99
CA ALA A 321 -4.00 -10.52 12.60
C ALA A 321 -5.51 -10.76 12.70
N VAL A 322 -6.01 -11.77 12.00
CA VAL A 322 -7.37 -12.28 12.17
C VAL A 322 -7.34 -13.40 13.21
N ILE A 323 -8.10 -13.26 14.28
CA ILE A 323 -8.20 -14.22 15.38
C ILE A 323 -9.60 -14.83 15.36
N ALA A 324 -9.68 -16.11 15.02
CA ALA A 324 -10.93 -16.87 15.03
C ALA A 324 -11.22 -17.40 16.44
N PRO A 325 -12.50 -17.45 16.87
CA PRO A 325 -12.90 -17.97 18.17
C PRO A 325 -12.92 -19.51 18.19
N THR A 326 -11.80 -20.13 17.80
CA THR A 326 -11.62 -21.58 17.71
C THR A 326 -10.35 -21.99 18.44
N LEU A 327 -10.28 -23.27 18.82
CA LEU A 327 -9.09 -23.88 19.39
C LEU A 327 -8.64 -25.02 18.48
N LEU A 328 -7.39 -24.98 18.01
CA LEU A 328 -6.80 -26.01 17.18
C LEU A 328 -5.93 -26.98 18.00
N GLY A 329 -5.22 -26.47 19.02
CA GLY A 329 -4.29 -27.26 19.82
C GLY A 329 -3.10 -27.80 19.02
N GLY A 330 -2.43 -28.79 19.60
CA GLY A 330 -1.31 -29.50 18.96
C GLY A 330 0.04 -28.80 19.16
N GLU A 331 0.99 -29.50 19.79
CA GLU A 331 2.34 -28.98 20.03
C GLU A 331 3.07 -28.63 18.73
N LEU A 332 2.93 -29.47 17.70
CA LEU A 332 3.55 -29.29 16.38
C LEU A 332 2.69 -28.46 15.39
N ALA A 333 1.56 -27.95 15.85
CA ALA A 333 0.70 -27.10 15.01
C ALA A 333 1.41 -25.78 14.66
N ARG A 334 1.24 -25.32 13.42
CA ARG A 334 1.93 -24.13 12.91
C ARG A 334 1.46 -22.86 13.63
N THR A 335 2.42 -21.98 13.91
CA THR A 335 2.20 -20.63 14.40
C THR A 335 2.29 -19.60 13.25
N PRO A 336 1.79 -18.37 13.42
CA PRO A 336 1.92 -17.32 12.40
C PRO A 336 3.36 -16.96 12.04
N LEU A 337 4.25 -17.02 13.03
CA LEU A 337 5.65 -16.61 12.92
C LEU A 337 6.58 -17.76 13.27
N GLY A 338 7.71 -17.81 12.57
CA GLY A 338 8.87 -18.59 12.96
C GLY A 338 9.65 -17.92 14.10
N ASP A 339 10.80 -18.48 14.42
CA ASP A 339 11.70 -17.92 15.41
C ASP A 339 12.24 -16.55 14.96
N LEU A 340 12.06 -15.54 15.81
CA LEU A 340 12.60 -14.19 15.61
C LEU A 340 13.97 -14.00 16.27
N GLY A 341 14.52 -15.04 16.91
CA GLY A 341 15.83 -15.02 17.55
C GLY A 341 15.89 -14.24 18.87
N PHE A 342 14.75 -13.91 19.49
CA PHE A 342 14.73 -13.24 20.78
C PHE A 342 15.12 -14.20 21.90
N THR A 343 16.05 -13.77 22.74
CA THR A 343 16.54 -14.54 23.91
C THR A 343 16.19 -13.90 25.26
N ALA A 344 15.67 -12.66 25.22
CA ALA A 344 15.27 -11.91 26.39
C ALA A 344 14.00 -11.08 26.10
N MET A 345 13.19 -10.82 27.13
CA MET A 345 11.92 -10.10 27.00
C MET A 345 12.07 -8.63 26.60
N ASP A 346 13.21 -8.02 26.85
CA ASP A 346 13.54 -6.64 26.44
C ASP A 346 13.86 -6.50 24.94
N GLN A 347 14.10 -7.62 24.25
CA GLN A 347 14.30 -7.69 22.79
C GLN A 347 12.98 -7.81 22.01
N VAL A 348 11.87 -8.11 22.70
CA VAL A 348 10.58 -8.38 22.04
C VAL A 348 10.08 -7.17 21.28
N GLN A 349 9.71 -7.38 20.02
CA GLN A 349 9.15 -6.34 19.16
C GLN A 349 7.81 -5.85 19.70
N LEU A 350 7.76 -4.59 20.11
CA LEU A 350 6.52 -3.94 20.51
C LEU A 350 5.70 -3.51 19.30
N LEU A 351 4.39 -3.61 19.45
CA LEU A 351 3.43 -3.18 18.44
C LEU A 351 2.57 -2.04 18.99
N ARG A 352 2.28 -1.05 18.15
CA ARG A 352 1.23 -0.06 18.44
C ARG A 352 -0.05 -0.51 17.78
N GLY A 353 -1.07 -0.83 18.58
CA GLY A 353 -2.40 -1.16 18.09
C GLY A 353 -3.07 0.07 17.49
N ASP A 354 -3.46 -0.03 16.22
CA ASP A 354 -4.16 1.06 15.51
C ASP A 354 -5.66 0.82 15.48
N ASN A 355 -6.08 -0.45 15.38
CA ASN A 355 -7.50 -0.78 15.23
C ASN A 355 -7.80 -2.21 15.70
N VAL A 356 -8.94 -2.37 16.39
CA VAL A 356 -9.53 -3.68 16.72
C VAL A 356 -10.98 -3.66 16.28
N GLN A 357 -11.38 -4.60 15.43
CA GLN A 357 -12.76 -4.68 14.93
C GLN A 357 -13.25 -6.12 14.84
N ARG A 358 -14.58 -6.31 14.88
CA ARG A 358 -15.23 -7.59 14.59
C ARG A 358 -15.46 -7.77 13.10
N LEU A 359 -15.18 -8.97 12.61
CA LEU A 359 -15.49 -9.42 11.25
C LEU A 359 -16.36 -10.69 11.33
N GLY A 360 -17.65 -10.52 11.61
CA GLY A 360 -18.51 -11.61 12.05
C GLY A 360 -18.13 -12.07 13.46
N ASP A 361 -17.78 -13.35 13.61
CA ASP A 361 -17.32 -13.92 14.87
C ASP A 361 -15.82 -13.70 15.10
N ASP A 362 -15.05 -13.42 14.05
CA ASP A 362 -13.61 -13.20 14.13
C ASP A 362 -13.26 -11.80 14.65
N LEU A 363 -12.08 -11.66 15.26
CA LEU A 363 -11.48 -10.39 15.62
C LEU A 363 -10.34 -10.07 14.65
N LEU A 364 -10.31 -8.85 14.14
CA LEU A 364 -9.16 -8.29 13.43
C LEU A 364 -8.43 -7.34 14.35
N LEU A 365 -7.14 -7.58 14.55
CA LEU A 365 -6.20 -6.67 15.18
C LEU A 365 -5.26 -6.12 14.10
N GLN A 366 -5.25 -4.81 13.94
CA GLN A 366 -4.27 -4.10 13.12
C GLN A 366 -3.30 -3.35 14.03
N ALA A 367 -2.00 -3.50 13.79
CA ALA A 367 -0.97 -2.89 14.60
C ALA A 367 0.27 -2.56 13.75
N ARG A 368 1.00 -1.51 14.13
CA ARG A 368 2.27 -1.14 13.49
C ARG A 368 3.46 -1.60 14.32
N LEU A 369 4.51 -2.03 13.62
CA LEU A 369 5.82 -2.24 14.21
C LEU A 369 6.42 -0.86 14.56
N THR A 370 7.05 -0.77 15.74
CA THR A 370 7.67 0.48 16.25
C THR A 370 9.18 0.42 16.14
#